data_c188c37d73586e0f059c5c753d284cc3
#
_entry.id   c188c37d73586e0f059c5c753d284cc3
#
_cell.length_a   1.000
_cell.length_b   1.000
_cell.length_c   1.000
_cell.angle_alpha   90.00
_cell.angle_beta   90.00
_cell.angle_gamma   90.00
#
_symmetry.space_group_name_H-M   'P 1'
#
loop_
_entity.id
_entity.type
_entity.pdbx_description
1 polymer ?
#
loop_
_entity_poly.entity_id
_entity_poly.type
_entity_poly.pdbx_seq_one_letter_code
_entity_poly.pdbx_strand_id
1 'polypeptide(L)'
;MISINKLFEEEQPKINYTIYCDMDGVLADFEARFEHFAGLSPDEYRKEIAQKYGSKQVDNMFWDLIDKQIGVRFWRGIPWMPGGRQLWDYIKPYNPTLLSSPSFDNSSRMGKSLWVKDHIPGTPIIFRQAKKKSEFAGPNKILIDDREDTIMSWKSKNGIGILYKNTDQVISELKQLGL
;
A
#
# COMPACT_ATOMS: atom_id res chain seq x y z
N MET A 1 -53.26 -3.90 -12.10
CA MET A 1 -52.32 -4.56 -13.06
C MET A 1 -50.92 -4.38 -12.50
N ILE A 2 -50.37 -5.42 -11.90
CA ILE A 2 -48.98 -5.42 -11.42
C ILE A 2 -48.11 -5.63 -12.65
N SER A 3 -47.21 -4.67 -12.91
CA SER A 3 -46.33 -4.69 -14.08
C SER A 3 -45.41 -5.91 -14.01
N ILE A 4 -45.48 -6.75 -15.04
CA ILE A 4 -44.69 -7.99 -15.20
C ILE A 4 -43.17 -7.72 -15.25
N ASN A 5 -42.75 -6.47 -15.49
CA ASN A 5 -41.33 -6.09 -15.56
C ASN A 5 -40.58 -6.11 -14.24
N LYS A 6 -41.24 -6.34 -13.09
CA LYS A 6 -40.60 -6.43 -11.77
C LYS A 6 -40.16 -7.83 -11.37
N LEU A 7 -40.46 -8.84 -12.20
CA LEU A 7 -40.24 -10.26 -11.90
C LEU A 7 -38.95 -10.84 -12.48
N PHE A 8 -38.17 -10.06 -13.22
CA PHE A 8 -36.93 -10.52 -13.87
C PHE A 8 -35.71 -9.58 -13.65
N GLU A 9 -35.69 -8.78 -12.57
CA GLU A 9 -34.42 -8.29 -12.07
C GLU A 9 -33.74 -9.49 -11.39
N GLU A 10 -33.08 -10.33 -12.18
CA GLU A 10 -32.06 -11.24 -11.63
C GLU A 10 -31.05 -10.40 -10.93
N GLU A 11 -31.04 -10.43 -9.57
CA GLU A 11 -29.96 -9.86 -8.77
C GLU A 11 -28.67 -10.52 -9.27
N GLN A 12 -27.86 -9.75 -10.01
CA GLN A 12 -26.53 -10.21 -10.40
C GLN A 12 -25.81 -10.68 -9.13
N PRO A 13 -25.21 -11.87 -9.14
CA PRO A 13 -24.54 -12.40 -7.95
C PRO A 13 -23.53 -11.37 -7.49
N LYS A 14 -23.72 -10.85 -6.26
CA LYS A 14 -22.83 -9.85 -5.67
C LYS A 14 -21.44 -10.46 -5.57
N ILE A 15 -20.52 -10.01 -6.42
CA ILE A 15 -19.14 -10.50 -6.41
C ILE A 15 -18.51 -10.11 -5.07
N ASN A 16 -18.03 -11.10 -4.34
CA ASN A 16 -17.33 -10.86 -3.08
C ASN A 16 -15.84 -10.63 -3.35
N TYR A 17 -15.40 -9.39 -3.29
CA TYR A 17 -14.00 -9.02 -3.47
C TYR A 17 -13.22 -9.12 -2.16
N THR A 18 -11.96 -9.53 -2.26
CA THR A 18 -10.96 -9.41 -1.19
C THR A 18 -10.02 -8.28 -1.53
N ILE A 19 -9.94 -7.26 -0.69
CA ILE A 19 -9.07 -6.10 -0.92
C ILE A 19 -7.77 -6.25 -0.16
N TYR A 20 -6.65 -6.14 -0.89
CA TYR A 20 -5.32 -5.93 -0.37
C TYR A 20 -4.90 -4.50 -0.67
N CYS A 21 -4.29 -3.83 0.30
CA CYS A 21 -3.83 -2.45 0.17
C CYS A 21 -2.38 -2.35 0.63
N ASP A 22 -1.51 -1.75 -0.19
CA ASP A 22 -0.17 -1.40 0.28
C ASP A 22 -0.25 -0.29 1.32
N MET A 23 0.82 -0.11 2.04
CA MET A 23 0.94 0.88 3.09
C MET A 23 1.73 2.10 2.61
N ASP A 24 3.02 1.93 2.29
CA ASP A 24 3.91 3.02 1.89
C ASP A 24 3.53 3.53 0.49
N GLY A 25 3.45 4.84 0.30
CA GLY A 25 3.04 5.43 -0.97
C GLY A 25 1.55 5.33 -1.30
N VAL A 26 0.74 4.65 -0.45
CA VAL A 26 -0.73 4.54 -0.62
C VAL A 26 -1.48 5.12 0.58
N LEU A 27 -1.24 4.59 1.78
CA LEU A 27 -1.87 5.07 3.02
C LEU A 27 -0.89 5.90 3.85
N ALA A 28 0.40 5.55 3.81
CA ALA A 28 1.45 6.14 4.62
C ALA A 28 2.48 6.84 3.72
N ASP A 29 2.80 8.09 4.02
CA ASP A 29 3.71 8.95 3.26
C ASP A 29 5.15 8.72 3.70
N PHE A 30 5.77 7.70 3.11
CA PHE A 30 7.16 7.36 3.36
C PHE A 30 8.12 8.50 2.98
N GLU A 31 7.86 9.20 1.87
CA GLU A 31 8.72 10.27 1.39
C GLU A 31 8.74 11.44 2.36
N ALA A 32 7.57 11.94 2.77
CA ALA A 32 7.49 13.02 3.75
C ALA A 32 8.16 12.63 5.08
N ARG A 33 8.05 11.36 5.49
CA ARG A 33 8.75 10.88 6.68
C ARG A 33 10.24 10.87 6.52
N PHE A 34 10.74 10.44 5.36
CA PHE A 34 12.16 10.43 5.05
C PHE A 34 12.73 11.85 5.03
N GLU A 35 12.06 12.77 4.33
CA GLU A 35 12.47 14.18 4.24
C GLU A 35 12.55 14.85 5.63
N HIS A 36 11.64 14.51 6.53
CA HIS A 36 11.66 15.02 7.89
C HIS A 36 12.98 14.69 8.63
N PHE A 37 13.59 13.55 8.38
CA PHE A 37 14.83 13.13 9.03
C PHE A 37 16.09 13.48 8.24
N ALA A 38 16.03 13.34 6.92
CA ALA A 38 17.19 13.52 6.04
C ALA A 38 17.35 14.96 5.54
N GLY A 39 16.26 15.76 5.56
CA GLY A 39 16.24 17.10 4.97
C GLY A 39 16.24 17.10 3.43
N LEU A 40 16.14 15.93 2.81
CA LEU A 40 16.18 15.69 1.37
C LEU A 40 15.17 14.59 1.02
N SER A 41 14.66 14.62 -0.20
CA SER A 41 13.88 13.49 -0.71
C SER A 41 14.72 12.20 -0.77
N PRO A 42 14.08 11.01 -0.77
CA PRO A 42 14.79 9.74 -0.93
C PRO A 42 15.73 9.71 -2.14
N ASP A 43 15.29 10.27 -3.26
CA ASP A 43 16.05 10.29 -4.50
C ASP A 43 17.26 11.25 -4.44
N GLU A 44 17.08 12.43 -3.86
CA GLU A 44 18.19 13.39 -3.65
C GLU A 44 19.22 12.83 -2.71
N TYR A 45 18.80 12.25 -1.60
CA TYR A 45 19.69 11.61 -0.64
C TYR A 45 20.50 10.47 -1.29
N ARG A 46 19.86 9.63 -2.11
CA ARG A 46 20.55 8.55 -2.85
C ARG A 46 21.57 9.11 -3.85
N LYS A 47 21.25 10.21 -4.55
CA LYS A 47 22.17 10.91 -5.47
C LYS A 47 23.37 11.47 -4.72
N GLU A 48 23.17 12.11 -3.57
CA GLU A 48 24.29 12.63 -2.76
C GLU A 48 25.22 11.52 -2.26
N ILE A 49 24.66 10.40 -1.79
CA ILE A 49 25.47 9.25 -1.40
C ILE A 49 26.28 8.73 -2.60
N ALA A 50 25.63 8.57 -3.74
CA ALA A 50 26.28 8.06 -4.95
C ALA A 50 27.47 8.96 -5.37
N GLN A 51 27.31 10.27 -5.30
CA GLN A 51 28.36 11.24 -5.63
C GLN A 51 29.51 11.23 -4.62
N LYS A 52 29.19 11.14 -3.33
CA LYS A 52 30.19 11.29 -2.26
C LYS A 52 30.90 9.98 -1.92
N TYR A 53 30.18 8.84 -1.97
CA TYR A 53 30.67 7.55 -1.48
C TYR A 53 30.64 6.44 -2.55
N GLY A 54 30.11 6.73 -3.72
CA GLY A 54 29.95 5.78 -4.81
C GLY A 54 28.64 5.00 -4.78
N SER A 55 28.17 4.59 -5.96
CA SER A 55 26.86 3.94 -6.14
C SER A 55 26.67 2.64 -5.34
N LYS A 56 27.75 1.92 -5.04
CA LYS A 56 27.70 0.68 -4.26
C LYS A 56 27.29 0.89 -2.79
N GLN A 57 27.43 2.09 -2.27
CA GLN A 57 27.10 2.41 -0.87
C GLN A 57 25.65 2.92 -0.70
N VAL A 58 24.97 3.26 -1.79
CA VAL A 58 23.66 3.91 -1.75
C VAL A 58 22.66 3.12 -0.92
N ASP A 59 22.43 1.85 -1.25
CA ASP A 59 21.41 1.07 -0.55
C ASP A 59 21.79 0.80 0.91
N ASN A 60 23.05 0.52 1.19
CA ASN A 60 23.52 0.29 2.56
C ASN A 60 23.31 1.53 3.43
N MET A 61 23.75 2.70 2.99
CA MET A 61 23.65 3.93 3.76
C MET A 61 22.20 4.42 3.87
N PHE A 62 21.41 4.27 2.82
CA PHE A 62 20.00 4.62 2.82
C PHE A 62 19.22 3.83 3.87
N TRP A 63 19.34 2.51 3.84
CA TRP A 63 18.65 1.63 4.78
C TRP A 63 19.24 1.70 6.18
N ASP A 64 20.55 1.96 6.31
CA ASP A 64 21.19 2.14 7.62
C ASP A 64 20.63 3.37 8.37
N LEU A 65 20.43 4.48 7.66
CA LEU A 65 19.77 5.66 8.23
C LEU A 65 18.37 5.29 8.76
N ILE A 66 17.55 4.64 7.95
CA ILE A 66 16.17 4.33 8.31
C ILE A 66 16.09 3.28 9.41
N ASP A 67 16.78 2.15 9.23
CA ASP A 67 16.58 0.95 10.02
C ASP A 67 17.45 0.91 11.28
N LYS A 68 18.69 1.45 11.21
CA LYS A 68 19.64 1.41 12.33
C LYS A 68 19.67 2.69 13.15
N GLN A 69 19.75 3.85 12.49
CA GLN A 69 19.88 5.11 13.20
C GLN A 69 18.55 5.61 13.76
N ILE A 70 17.44 5.50 12.96
CA ILE A 70 16.11 5.92 13.39
C ILE A 70 15.29 4.74 13.93
N GLY A 71 15.31 3.62 13.20
CA GLY A 71 14.70 2.37 13.59
C GLY A 71 13.15 2.41 13.60
N VAL A 72 12.57 1.74 14.61
CA VAL A 72 11.11 1.62 14.78
C VAL A 72 10.39 2.97 14.76
N ARG A 73 11.03 4.03 15.25
CA ARG A 73 10.42 5.37 15.27
C ARG A 73 10.18 5.94 13.88
N PHE A 74 11.02 5.57 12.89
CA PHE A 74 10.77 5.95 11.50
C PHE A 74 9.43 5.38 11.04
N TRP A 75 9.29 4.09 11.08
CA TRP A 75 8.16 3.33 10.55
C TRP A 75 6.83 3.59 11.27
N ARG A 76 6.89 3.68 12.61
CA ARG A 76 5.71 4.00 13.42
C ARG A 76 5.20 5.41 13.18
N GLY A 77 6.09 6.36 12.91
CA GLY A 77 5.77 7.78 12.80
C GLY A 77 5.54 8.27 11.37
N ILE A 78 5.36 7.39 10.37
CA ILE A 78 5.04 7.80 9.01
C ILE A 78 3.68 8.51 9.02
N PRO A 79 3.57 9.74 8.46
CA PRO A 79 2.28 10.43 8.39
C PRO A 79 1.34 9.74 7.38
N TRP A 80 0.06 10.07 7.45
CA TRP A 80 -0.87 9.66 6.40
C TRP A 80 -0.47 10.28 5.06
N MET A 81 -0.57 9.45 3.99
CA MET A 81 -0.52 9.96 2.63
C MET A 81 -1.63 11.00 2.41
N PRO A 82 -1.42 12.09 1.66
CA PRO A 82 -2.50 12.98 1.25
C PRO A 82 -3.65 12.17 0.62
N GLY A 83 -4.84 12.27 1.21
CA GLY A 83 -5.99 11.44 0.82
C GLY A 83 -5.97 10.00 1.35
N GLY A 84 -4.90 9.51 1.97
CA GLY A 84 -4.79 8.13 2.47
C GLY A 84 -5.87 7.78 3.50
N ARG A 85 -6.22 8.73 4.39
CA ARG A 85 -7.32 8.53 5.34
C ARG A 85 -8.66 8.42 4.63
N GLN A 86 -8.91 9.24 3.59
CA GLN A 86 -10.12 9.17 2.78
C GLN A 86 -10.23 7.82 2.06
N LEU A 87 -9.13 7.34 1.49
CA LEU A 87 -9.08 6.00 0.88
C LEU A 87 -9.38 4.92 1.90
N TRP A 88 -8.74 4.99 3.08
CA TRP A 88 -8.98 4.03 4.15
C TRP A 88 -10.44 4.01 4.57
N ASP A 89 -11.04 5.18 4.81
CA ASP A 89 -12.45 5.29 5.21
C ASP A 89 -13.41 4.72 4.16
N TYR A 90 -13.02 4.76 2.88
CA TYR A 90 -13.78 4.16 1.78
C TYR A 90 -13.67 2.63 1.76
N ILE A 91 -12.45 2.07 1.92
CA ILE A 91 -12.24 0.62 1.80
C ILE A 91 -12.48 -0.16 3.10
N LYS A 92 -12.42 0.47 4.27
CA LYS A 92 -12.56 -0.23 5.57
C LYS A 92 -13.85 -1.06 5.74
N PRO A 93 -15.03 -0.70 5.16
CA PRO A 93 -16.24 -1.54 5.25
C PRO A 93 -16.09 -2.89 4.56
N TYR A 94 -15.13 -3.03 3.65
CA TYR A 94 -14.83 -4.26 2.92
C TYR A 94 -13.77 -5.13 3.61
N ASN A 95 -13.38 -4.80 4.85
CA ASN A 95 -12.39 -5.53 5.66
C ASN A 95 -11.06 -5.79 4.92
N PRO A 96 -10.37 -4.75 4.45
CA PRO A 96 -9.14 -4.91 3.70
C PRO A 96 -8.02 -5.50 4.57
N THR A 97 -7.09 -6.18 3.91
CA THR A 97 -5.82 -6.61 4.50
C THR A 97 -4.68 -5.74 3.97
N LEU A 98 -3.85 -5.20 4.85
CA LEU A 98 -2.62 -4.54 4.40
C LEU A 98 -1.63 -5.58 3.90
N LEU A 99 -1.03 -5.33 2.73
CA LEU A 99 0.00 -6.18 2.13
C LEU A 99 1.23 -5.35 1.85
N SER A 100 2.10 -5.22 2.86
CA SER A 100 3.22 -4.29 2.85
C SER A 100 4.57 -4.98 2.74
N SER A 101 5.49 -4.36 1.99
CA SER A 101 6.88 -4.81 1.90
C SER A 101 7.70 -4.22 3.05
N PRO A 102 8.27 -5.07 3.93
CA PRO A 102 9.18 -4.59 4.95
C PRO A 102 10.59 -4.39 4.37
N SER A 103 11.42 -3.56 5.01
CA SER A 103 12.85 -3.62 4.84
C SER A 103 13.39 -4.97 5.36
N PHE A 104 14.69 -5.22 5.20
CA PHE A 104 15.30 -6.43 5.73
C PHE A 104 15.43 -6.42 7.26
N ASP A 105 15.43 -5.24 7.87
CA ASP A 105 15.52 -5.09 9.32
C ASP A 105 14.15 -5.28 10.00
N ASN A 106 14.18 -5.84 11.21
CA ASN A 106 12.95 -6.09 11.96
C ASN A 106 12.26 -4.80 12.44
N SER A 107 12.97 -3.67 12.49
CA SER A 107 12.42 -2.37 12.86
C SER A 107 11.25 -1.95 11.99
N SER A 108 11.30 -2.26 10.69
CA SER A 108 10.20 -1.96 9.76
C SER A 108 8.93 -2.75 10.07
N ARG A 109 9.04 -4.05 10.32
CA ARG A 109 7.88 -4.89 10.69
C ARG A 109 7.26 -4.41 12.00
N MET A 110 8.10 -4.18 13.00
CA MET A 110 7.65 -3.69 14.30
C MET A 110 7.00 -2.31 14.18
N GLY A 111 7.66 -1.36 13.52
CA GLY A 111 7.15 0.01 13.39
C GLY A 111 5.86 0.09 12.58
N LYS A 112 5.76 -0.64 11.45
CA LYS A 112 4.52 -0.72 10.66
C LYS A 112 3.37 -1.37 11.43
N SER A 113 3.65 -2.42 12.21
CA SER A 113 2.63 -3.03 13.09
C SER A 113 2.13 -2.05 14.14
N LEU A 114 3.03 -1.23 14.72
CA LEU A 114 2.65 -0.18 15.65
C LEU A 114 1.87 0.94 14.96
N TRP A 115 2.25 1.33 13.74
CA TRP A 115 1.49 2.29 12.94
C TRP A 115 0.04 1.82 12.73
N VAL A 116 -0.14 0.55 12.32
CA VAL A 116 -1.47 -0.06 12.16
C VAL A 116 -2.26 -0.01 13.47
N LYS A 117 -1.63 -0.39 14.58
CA LYS A 117 -2.26 -0.34 15.90
C LYS A 117 -2.72 1.07 16.29
N ASP A 118 -1.92 2.08 15.97
CA ASP A 118 -2.18 3.47 16.36
C ASP A 118 -3.24 4.15 15.47
N HIS A 119 -3.34 3.79 14.18
CA HIS A 119 -4.15 4.50 13.19
C HIS A 119 -5.38 3.73 12.73
N ILE A 120 -5.28 2.41 12.61
CA ILE A 120 -6.31 1.52 12.06
C ILE A 120 -6.37 0.18 12.83
N PRO A 121 -6.62 0.25 14.14
CA PRO A 121 -6.55 -0.92 15.01
C PRO A 121 -7.47 -2.05 14.53
N GLY A 122 -7.01 -3.29 14.69
CA GLY A 122 -7.75 -4.48 14.27
C GLY A 122 -7.58 -4.87 12.80
N THR A 123 -6.91 -4.04 11.99
CA THR A 123 -6.64 -4.35 10.59
C THR A 123 -5.53 -5.40 10.46
N PRO A 124 -5.76 -6.50 9.72
CA PRO A 124 -4.71 -7.46 9.45
C PRO A 124 -3.61 -6.86 8.55
N ILE A 125 -2.36 -7.16 8.88
CA ILE A 125 -1.21 -6.80 8.05
C ILE A 125 -0.38 -8.03 7.71
N ILE A 126 -0.08 -8.22 6.43
CA ILE A 126 0.79 -9.25 5.89
C ILE A 126 2.06 -8.59 5.38
N PHE A 127 3.21 -9.06 5.86
CA PHE A 127 4.51 -8.63 5.37
C PHE A 127 5.01 -9.55 4.27
N ARG A 128 5.18 -9.00 3.06
CA ARG A 128 5.67 -9.74 1.91
C ARG A 128 6.51 -8.84 1.01
N GLN A 129 7.67 -9.32 0.57
CA GLN A 129 8.49 -8.56 -0.39
C GLN A 129 7.69 -8.25 -1.66
N ALA A 130 7.88 -7.07 -2.26
CA ALA A 130 7.10 -6.60 -3.40
C ALA A 130 6.98 -7.63 -4.53
N LYS A 131 8.11 -8.26 -4.90
CA LYS A 131 8.15 -9.31 -5.93
C LYS A 131 7.32 -10.58 -5.61
N LYS A 132 6.91 -10.75 -4.35
CA LYS A 132 6.14 -11.91 -3.88
C LYS A 132 4.70 -11.57 -3.50
N LYS A 133 4.29 -10.30 -3.58
CA LYS A 133 2.90 -9.91 -3.29
C LYS A 133 1.90 -10.66 -4.16
N SER A 134 2.25 -10.94 -5.41
CA SER A 134 1.40 -11.69 -6.36
C SER A 134 1.12 -13.16 -5.97
N GLU A 135 1.77 -13.69 -4.95
CA GLU A 135 1.41 -15.00 -4.35
C GLU A 135 -0.01 -14.98 -3.74
N PHE A 136 -0.52 -13.81 -3.39
CA PHE A 136 -1.86 -13.62 -2.85
C PHE A 136 -2.90 -13.29 -3.91
N ALA A 137 -2.50 -13.09 -5.17
CA ALA A 137 -3.39 -12.75 -6.29
C ALA A 137 -4.34 -13.89 -6.65
N GLY A 138 -5.38 -13.57 -7.38
CA GLY A 138 -6.36 -14.51 -7.90
C GLY A 138 -7.67 -13.82 -8.30
N PRO A 139 -8.64 -14.54 -8.84
CA PRO A 139 -9.93 -13.97 -9.18
C PRO A 139 -10.58 -13.26 -8.01
N ASN A 140 -11.21 -12.13 -8.25
CA ASN A 140 -11.89 -11.28 -7.25
C ASN A 140 -10.97 -10.75 -6.12
N LYS A 141 -9.65 -10.83 -6.27
CA LYS A 141 -8.69 -10.24 -5.35
C LYS A 141 -8.13 -8.96 -5.93
N ILE A 142 -8.35 -7.86 -5.23
CA ILE A 142 -7.92 -6.52 -5.59
C ILE A 142 -6.63 -6.21 -4.83
N LEU A 143 -5.63 -5.63 -5.52
CA LEU A 143 -4.48 -5.01 -4.88
C LEU A 143 -4.44 -3.53 -5.28
N ILE A 144 -4.35 -2.66 -4.28
CA ILE A 144 -4.04 -1.24 -4.42
C ILE A 144 -2.58 -1.04 -4.02
N ASP A 145 -1.72 -0.59 -4.95
CA ASP A 145 -0.26 -0.48 -4.75
C ASP A 145 0.26 0.63 -5.66
N ASP A 146 1.25 1.38 -5.23
CA ASP A 146 1.85 2.49 -5.99
C ASP A 146 2.91 2.02 -7.01
N ARG A 147 3.31 0.74 -6.96
CA ARG A 147 4.35 0.18 -7.82
C ARG A 147 3.77 -0.54 -9.02
N GLU A 148 4.14 -0.05 -10.20
CA GLU A 148 3.69 -0.63 -11.47
C GLU A 148 4.12 -2.10 -11.65
N ASP A 149 5.37 -2.45 -11.30
CA ASP A 149 5.88 -3.81 -11.38
C ASP A 149 5.11 -4.79 -10.49
N THR A 150 4.69 -4.34 -9.31
CA THR A 150 3.86 -5.11 -8.38
C THR A 150 2.46 -5.34 -8.96
N ILE A 151 1.84 -4.29 -9.49
CA ILE A 151 0.52 -4.36 -10.13
C ILE A 151 0.52 -5.26 -11.37
N MET A 152 1.53 -5.16 -12.21
CA MET A 152 1.68 -6.04 -13.38
C MET A 152 1.82 -7.51 -12.96
N SER A 153 2.65 -7.78 -11.96
CA SER A 153 2.81 -9.14 -11.40
C SER A 153 1.50 -9.67 -10.81
N TRP A 154 0.72 -8.82 -10.13
CA TRP A 154 -0.58 -9.20 -9.57
C TRP A 154 -1.58 -9.56 -10.66
N LYS A 155 -1.70 -8.74 -11.71
CA LYS A 155 -2.57 -8.98 -12.87
C LYS A 155 -2.18 -10.26 -13.62
N SER A 156 -0.89 -10.58 -13.72
CA SER A 156 -0.41 -11.81 -14.38
C SER A 156 -0.88 -13.10 -13.67
N LYS A 157 -1.35 -12.99 -12.43
CA LYS A 157 -1.93 -14.07 -11.62
C LYS A 157 -3.46 -13.98 -11.51
N ASN A 158 -4.12 -13.36 -12.51
CA ASN A 158 -5.56 -13.15 -12.59
C ASN A 158 -6.16 -12.32 -11.44
N GLY A 159 -5.35 -11.50 -10.76
CA GLY A 159 -5.83 -10.54 -9.78
C GLY A 159 -6.22 -9.21 -10.42
N ILE A 160 -7.03 -8.43 -9.72
CA ILE A 160 -7.39 -7.06 -10.10
C ILE A 160 -6.38 -6.13 -9.46
N GLY A 161 -5.52 -5.49 -10.26
CA GLY A 161 -4.52 -4.54 -9.76
C GLY A 161 -4.93 -3.12 -10.06
N ILE A 162 -4.96 -2.27 -9.04
CA ILE A 162 -5.20 -0.82 -9.13
C ILE A 162 -3.90 -0.11 -8.81
N LEU A 163 -3.29 0.54 -9.80
CA LEU A 163 -2.10 1.35 -9.60
C LEU A 163 -2.50 2.67 -8.93
N TYR A 164 -2.04 2.88 -7.70
CA TYR A 164 -2.33 4.11 -6.97
C TYR A 164 -1.62 5.30 -7.61
N LYS A 165 -2.36 6.31 -7.98
CA LYS A 165 -1.87 7.64 -8.40
C LYS A 165 -2.39 8.73 -7.49
N ASN A 166 -3.63 8.61 -7.06
CA ASN A 166 -4.30 9.42 -6.07
C ASN A 166 -5.57 8.72 -5.58
N THR A 167 -6.10 9.19 -4.48
CA THR A 167 -7.28 8.61 -3.81
C THR A 167 -8.53 8.62 -4.68
N ASP A 168 -8.81 9.70 -5.37
CA ASP A 168 -10.06 9.85 -6.15
C ASP A 168 -10.09 8.87 -7.33
N GLN A 169 -8.94 8.67 -7.99
CA GLN A 169 -8.81 7.68 -9.05
C GLN A 169 -9.08 6.27 -8.53
N VAL A 170 -8.49 5.88 -7.40
CA VAL A 170 -8.69 4.54 -6.81
C VAL A 170 -10.15 4.32 -6.43
N ILE A 171 -10.78 5.30 -5.76
CA ILE A 171 -12.19 5.22 -5.41
C ILE A 171 -13.08 5.09 -6.67
N SER A 172 -12.76 5.82 -7.73
CA SER A 172 -13.46 5.72 -9.01
C SER A 172 -13.38 4.31 -9.60
N GLU A 173 -12.19 3.69 -9.59
CA GLU A 173 -12.00 2.33 -10.10
C GLU A 173 -12.74 1.28 -9.22
N LEU A 174 -12.72 1.45 -7.90
CA LEU A 174 -13.46 0.57 -6.99
C LEU A 174 -14.98 0.66 -7.23
N LYS A 175 -15.50 1.88 -7.46
CA LYS A 175 -16.93 2.08 -7.84
C LYS A 175 -17.31 1.38 -9.14
N GLN A 176 -16.41 1.36 -10.14
CA GLN A 176 -16.65 0.64 -11.39
C GLN A 176 -16.74 -0.88 -11.19
N LEU A 177 -16.12 -1.40 -10.12
CA LEU A 177 -16.24 -2.81 -9.71
C LEU A 177 -17.50 -3.09 -8.85
N GLY A 178 -18.28 -2.06 -8.52
CA GLY A 178 -19.48 -2.18 -7.68
C GLY A 178 -19.22 -2.13 -6.17
N LEU A 179 -18.09 -1.59 -5.78
CA LEU A 179 -17.69 -1.37 -4.39
C LEU A 179 -18.00 0.04 -3.93
#